data_81cbb999cb8a547626a10cf08aa596b4
#
_entry.id   81cbb999cb8a547626a10cf08aa596b4
#
_cell.length_a   1.000
_cell.length_b   1.000
_cell.length_c   1.000
_cell.angle_alpha   90.00
_cell.angle_beta   90.00
_cell.angle_gamma   90.00
#
_symmetry.space_group_name_H-M   'P 1'
#
loop_
_entity.id
_entity.type
_entity.pdbx_description
1 polymer ?
#
loop_
_entity_poly.entity_id
_entity_poly.type
_entity_poly.pdbx_seq_one_letter_code
_entity_poly.pdbx_strand_id
1 'polypeptide(L)'
;MCCELPDVRGRHVVLGVTGGIAVYKSCEIVSRLRKLGVETHVIMTKNATQFVQPLTFETLSNHPVVTDTFARPETWEVEHIALAKRADVFAIAPATANIMAKMACGIADDMLSTTVLATKAPLLLAPAMNTGMWTAAVTQQNVQTLKARGVHFAGPEAGFLACGDTGAGRMSEPETIVCAIVSLLCPKRDFAGLRVLVTAGATRERLDPVRYMTNDSSGKMGFALAEAAKNRGAQVTVIAGSTTAPVPDGIDIRRVESTQDLFDAVTTTAPDMDVVIQAAAPADYRFAVTYPQKHKKAHDGQPFVVELVENPDIAAAVGAAKKPGQVLVGFAAETENLLQNAHRKLESKHLDLIVLNDVSQPGAGFNVDTNIATLITPDSQTEYPLRTKKQLAEDILDAVLDIRKQKKA
;
A
#
# COMPACT_ATOMS: atom_id res chain seq x y z
N MET A 1 -5.01 13.23 -16.93
CA MET A 1 -3.66 13.81 -17.11
C MET A 1 -2.69 12.65 -17.15
N CYS A 2 -2.01 12.41 -18.28
CA CYS A 2 -0.96 11.39 -18.35
C CYS A 2 0.21 11.87 -17.51
N CYS A 3 0.42 11.27 -16.34
CA CYS A 3 1.73 11.34 -15.71
C CYS A 3 2.75 10.87 -16.75
N GLU A 4 3.82 11.59 -16.95
CA GLU A 4 4.96 11.13 -17.76
C GLU A 4 5.40 9.79 -17.16
N LEU A 5 5.18 8.71 -17.91
CA LEU A 5 5.62 7.38 -17.49
C LEU A 5 7.16 7.39 -17.49
N PRO A 6 7.79 6.78 -16.48
CA PRO A 6 9.25 6.70 -16.43
C PRO A 6 9.80 5.97 -17.66
N ASP A 7 11.04 6.23 -18.03
CA ASP A 7 11.71 5.55 -19.13
C ASP A 7 11.95 4.08 -18.77
N VAL A 8 11.21 3.20 -19.45
CA VAL A 8 11.26 1.73 -19.28
C VAL A 8 11.82 1.01 -20.50
N ARG A 9 12.44 1.73 -21.45
CA ARG A 9 12.98 1.15 -22.68
C ARG A 9 14.06 0.11 -22.36
N GLY A 10 14.00 -0.99 -23.12
CA GLY A 10 14.94 -2.10 -22.95
C GLY A 10 14.73 -2.93 -21.68
N ARG A 11 13.71 -2.65 -20.87
CA ARG A 11 13.31 -3.52 -19.78
C ARG A 11 12.56 -4.74 -20.31
N HIS A 12 12.70 -5.87 -19.61
CA HIS A 12 12.10 -7.14 -20.01
C HIS A 12 10.93 -7.51 -19.12
N VAL A 13 9.77 -7.74 -19.74
CA VAL A 13 8.58 -8.28 -19.09
C VAL A 13 8.29 -9.67 -19.62
N VAL A 14 8.17 -10.64 -18.73
CA VAL A 14 7.59 -11.94 -19.08
C VAL A 14 6.10 -11.90 -18.76
N LEU A 15 5.26 -12.11 -19.76
CA LEU A 15 3.81 -12.11 -19.64
C LEU A 15 3.26 -13.53 -19.75
N GLY A 16 2.79 -14.06 -18.64
CA GLY A 16 2.02 -15.31 -18.60
C GLY A 16 0.57 -15.05 -18.99
N VAL A 17 0.07 -15.81 -19.95
CA VAL A 17 -1.31 -15.72 -20.41
C VAL A 17 -2.03 -17.03 -20.11
N THR A 18 -3.09 -16.98 -19.30
CA THR A 18 -3.86 -18.18 -18.93
C THR A 18 -5.25 -18.22 -19.56
N GLY A 19 -5.85 -19.43 -19.61
CA GLY A 19 -7.10 -19.67 -20.35
C GLY A 19 -8.32 -19.02 -19.70
N GLY A 20 -8.75 -17.90 -20.24
CA GLY A 20 -9.97 -17.19 -19.88
C GLY A 20 -10.35 -16.20 -20.97
N ILE A 21 -11.63 -15.84 -21.09
CA ILE A 21 -12.11 -14.94 -22.13
C ILE A 21 -11.33 -13.62 -22.19
N ALA A 22 -10.81 -13.14 -21.05
CA ALA A 22 -10.05 -11.89 -20.95
C ALA A 22 -8.68 -11.92 -21.66
N VAL A 23 -8.26 -13.06 -22.25
CA VAL A 23 -7.00 -13.18 -23.04
C VAL A 23 -6.88 -12.10 -24.12
N TYR A 24 -8.00 -11.69 -24.76
CA TYR A 24 -7.97 -10.64 -25.79
C TYR A 24 -7.40 -9.31 -25.26
N LYS A 25 -7.63 -8.97 -23.99
CA LYS A 25 -7.06 -7.78 -23.36
C LYS A 25 -5.53 -7.86 -23.19
N SER A 26 -4.99 -9.06 -23.09
CA SER A 26 -3.54 -9.27 -22.98
C SER A 26 -2.81 -8.88 -24.27
N CYS A 27 -3.47 -8.97 -25.43
CA CYS A 27 -2.94 -8.46 -26.68
C CYS A 27 -2.71 -6.94 -26.63
N GLU A 28 -3.64 -6.21 -26.01
CA GLU A 28 -3.51 -4.77 -25.83
C GLU A 28 -2.41 -4.43 -24.81
N ILE A 29 -2.26 -5.22 -23.73
CA ILE A 29 -1.16 -5.06 -22.78
C ILE A 29 0.19 -5.16 -23.49
N VAL A 30 0.40 -6.20 -24.29
CA VAL A 30 1.65 -6.38 -25.08
C VAL A 30 1.88 -5.20 -26.03
N SER A 31 0.84 -4.79 -26.78
CA SER A 31 0.93 -3.65 -27.69
C SER A 31 1.31 -2.34 -26.98
N ARG A 32 0.74 -2.08 -25.80
CA ARG A 32 1.05 -0.89 -24.99
C ARG A 32 2.47 -0.94 -24.42
N LEU A 33 2.91 -2.08 -23.88
CA LEU A 33 4.29 -2.26 -23.38
C LEU A 33 5.31 -2.04 -24.51
N ARG A 34 5.08 -2.59 -25.69
CA ARG A 34 5.94 -2.37 -26.85
C ARG A 34 6.05 -0.89 -27.24
N LYS A 35 4.93 -0.13 -27.20
CA LYS A 35 4.94 1.31 -27.46
C LYS A 35 5.80 2.09 -26.45
N LEU A 36 5.95 1.57 -25.25
CA LEU A 36 6.84 2.10 -24.21
C LEU A 36 8.29 1.64 -24.37
N GLY A 37 8.60 0.81 -25.36
CA GLY A 37 9.95 0.26 -25.60
C GLY A 37 10.31 -0.89 -24.68
N VAL A 38 9.32 -1.55 -24.05
CA VAL A 38 9.51 -2.73 -23.20
C VAL A 38 9.57 -3.98 -24.05
N GLU A 39 10.58 -4.81 -23.82
CA GLU A 39 10.73 -6.14 -24.45
C GLU A 39 9.81 -7.14 -23.73
N THR A 40 8.78 -7.63 -24.43
CA THR A 40 7.77 -8.50 -23.83
C THR A 40 7.89 -9.91 -24.38
N HIS A 41 8.15 -10.89 -23.49
CA HIS A 41 8.20 -12.32 -23.81
C HIS A 41 6.93 -12.98 -23.28
N VAL A 42 6.23 -13.73 -24.13
CA VAL A 42 4.91 -14.29 -23.78
C VAL A 42 4.99 -15.80 -23.58
N ILE A 43 4.43 -16.25 -22.44
CA ILE A 43 4.21 -17.66 -22.16
C ILE A 43 2.69 -17.89 -22.14
N MET A 44 2.20 -18.82 -22.96
CA MET A 44 0.78 -19.17 -22.99
C MET A 44 0.54 -20.56 -22.43
N THR A 45 -0.45 -20.70 -21.56
CA THR A 45 -0.93 -22.04 -21.20
C THR A 45 -1.71 -22.67 -22.35
N LYS A 46 -1.76 -24.01 -22.40
CA LYS A 46 -2.56 -24.75 -23.39
C LYS A 46 -4.01 -24.25 -23.48
N ASN A 47 -4.62 -23.88 -22.37
CA ASN A 47 -5.98 -23.35 -22.39
C ASN A 47 -6.06 -21.91 -22.97
N ALA A 48 -5.00 -21.12 -22.84
CA ALA A 48 -4.98 -19.77 -23.44
C ALA A 48 -4.96 -19.83 -24.96
N THR A 49 -4.29 -20.81 -25.55
CA THR A 49 -4.22 -20.98 -27.01
C THR A 49 -5.57 -21.33 -27.66
N GLN A 50 -6.57 -21.73 -26.86
CA GLN A 50 -7.95 -21.94 -27.34
C GLN A 50 -8.72 -20.64 -27.58
N PHE A 51 -8.29 -19.54 -26.96
CA PHE A 51 -8.94 -18.22 -27.08
C PHE A 51 -8.22 -17.33 -28.11
N VAL A 52 -6.90 -17.32 -28.09
CA VAL A 52 -6.06 -16.50 -28.99
C VAL A 52 -4.88 -17.35 -29.43
N GLN A 53 -4.56 -17.32 -30.73
CA GLN A 53 -3.43 -18.06 -31.28
C GLN A 53 -2.08 -17.45 -30.88
N PRO A 54 -1.02 -18.23 -30.65
CA PRO A 54 0.32 -17.74 -30.35
C PRO A 54 0.83 -16.68 -31.34
N LEU A 55 0.57 -16.87 -32.63
CA LEU A 55 0.95 -15.96 -33.72
C LEU A 55 0.51 -14.51 -33.46
N THR A 56 -0.64 -14.30 -32.81
CA THR A 56 -1.10 -12.94 -32.46
C THR A 56 -0.12 -12.27 -31.52
N PHE A 57 0.31 -12.96 -30.48
CA PHE A 57 1.27 -12.43 -29.50
C PHE A 57 2.68 -12.30 -30.08
N GLU A 58 3.12 -13.23 -30.93
CA GLU A 58 4.40 -13.15 -31.65
C GLU A 58 4.47 -11.89 -32.51
N THR A 59 3.41 -11.61 -33.25
CA THR A 59 3.32 -10.40 -34.09
C THR A 59 3.35 -9.12 -33.23
N LEU A 60 2.67 -9.12 -32.08
CA LEU A 60 2.59 -7.95 -31.21
C LEU A 60 3.88 -7.71 -30.41
N SER A 61 4.50 -8.76 -29.90
CA SER A 61 5.71 -8.68 -29.09
C SER A 61 7.00 -8.63 -29.91
N ASN A 62 6.98 -9.14 -31.13
CA ASN A 62 8.16 -9.41 -31.96
C ASN A 62 9.11 -10.46 -31.37
N HIS A 63 8.57 -11.35 -30.52
CA HIS A 63 9.27 -12.47 -29.91
C HIS A 63 8.47 -13.76 -30.05
N PRO A 64 9.12 -14.93 -30.13
CA PRO A 64 8.44 -16.22 -30.10
C PRO A 64 7.60 -16.38 -28.82
N VAL A 65 6.46 -17.06 -28.95
CA VAL A 65 5.58 -17.42 -27.84
C VAL A 65 5.89 -18.82 -27.38
N VAL A 66 6.13 -18.98 -26.08
CA VAL A 66 6.43 -20.30 -25.49
C VAL A 66 5.16 -20.92 -24.93
N THR A 67 4.84 -22.14 -25.37
CA THR A 67 3.60 -22.85 -24.98
C THR A 67 3.87 -24.19 -24.31
N ASP A 68 5.02 -24.80 -24.56
CA ASP A 68 5.39 -26.14 -24.10
C ASP A 68 6.81 -26.16 -23.51
N THR A 69 6.97 -26.81 -22.37
CA THR A 69 8.25 -27.00 -21.68
C THR A 69 9.24 -27.84 -22.49
N PHE A 70 8.73 -28.73 -23.35
CA PHE A 70 9.49 -29.72 -24.11
C PHE A 70 9.57 -29.40 -25.61
N ALA A 71 9.06 -28.24 -26.03
CA ALA A 71 9.31 -27.75 -27.38
C ALA A 71 10.82 -27.64 -27.62
N ARG A 72 11.28 -27.94 -28.87
CA ARG A 72 12.70 -27.80 -29.19
C ARG A 72 13.10 -26.31 -29.06
N PRO A 73 14.05 -25.99 -28.18
CA PRO A 73 14.50 -24.63 -28.01
C PRO A 73 15.27 -24.16 -29.24
N GLU A 74 15.13 -22.90 -29.60
CA GLU A 74 15.96 -22.25 -30.63
C GLU A 74 17.41 -22.09 -30.18
N THR A 75 17.63 -22.08 -28.86
CA THR A 75 18.95 -21.98 -28.21
C THR A 75 19.15 -23.15 -27.26
N TRP A 76 20.41 -23.51 -26.95
CA TRP A 76 20.74 -24.60 -26.01
C TRP A 76 20.52 -24.25 -24.54
N GLU A 77 19.87 -23.12 -24.24
CA GLU A 77 19.51 -22.75 -22.87
C GLU A 77 18.15 -23.40 -22.49
N VAL A 78 18.03 -23.73 -21.22
CA VAL A 78 16.76 -24.21 -20.64
C VAL A 78 15.78 -23.04 -20.60
N GLU A 79 14.79 -23.03 -21.48
CA GLU A 79 13.96 -21.88 -21.82
C GLU A 79 13.25 -21.26 -20.59
N HIS A 80 12.64 -22.07 -19.73
CA HIS A 80 11.99 -21.56 -18.51
C HIS A 80 12.98 -20.88 -17.54
N ILE A 81 14.24 -21.32 -17.50
CA ILE A 81 15.28 -20.66 -16.68
C ILE A 81 15.76 -19.37 -17.35
N ALA A 82 15.92 -19.37 -18.69
CA ALA A 82 16.32 -18.20 -19.44
C ALA A 82 15.28 -17.07 -19.29
N LEU A 83 13.98 -17.38 -19.45
CA LEU A 83 12.90 -16.42 -19.26
C LEU A 83 12.78 -15.95 -17.79
N ALA A 84 12.91 -16.86 -16.82
CA ALA A 84 12.86 -16.50 -15.40
C ALA A 84 13.97 -15.53 -14.99
N LYS A 85 15.19 -15.69 -15.56
CA LYS A 85 16.32 -14.79 -15.30
C LYS A 85 16.23 -13.47 -16.07
N ARG A 86 15.65 -13.48 -17.27
CA ARG A 86 15.51 -12.31 -18.13
C ARG A 86 14.49 -11.31 -17.61
N ALA A 87 13.46 -11.79 -16.91
CA ALA A 87 12.37 -10.95 -16.43
C ALA A 87 12.84 -9.87 -15.43
N ASP A 88 12.62 -8.60 -15.73
CA ASP A 88 12.63 -7.50 -14.76
C ASP A 88 11.32 -7.47 -13.98
N VAL A 89 10.19 -7.83 -14.62
CA VAL A 89 8.86 -8.05 -14.03
C VAL A 89 8.23 -9.27 -14.68
N PHE A 90 7.59 -10.12 -13.88
CA PHE A 90 6.79 -11.24 -14.36
C PHE A 90 5.31 -10.96 -14.10
N ALA A 91 4.54 -10.71 -15.16
CA ALA A 91 3.10 -10.45 -15.07
C ALA A 91 2.28 -11.66 -15.57
N ILE A 92 1.14 -11.93 -14.94
CA ILE A 92 0.17 -12.93 -15.43
C ILE A 92 -1.17 -12.23 -15.67
N ALA A 93 -1.56 -12.13 -16.91
CA ALA A 93 -2.79 -11.50 -17.34
C ALA A 93 -3.40 -12.25 -18.56
N PRO A 94 -4.61 -12.78 -18.45
CA PRO A 94 -5.39 -12.94 -17.23
C PRO A 94 -4.78 -13.95 -16.26
N ALA A 95 -4.98 -13.78 -14.95
CA ALA A 95 -4.65 -14.76 -13.93
C ALA A 95 -5.92 -15.48 -13.48
N THR A 96 -6.08 -16.74 -13.92
CA THR A 96 -7.21 -17.59 -13.53
C THR A 96 -7.07 -18.11 -12.11
N ALA A 97 -8.16 -18.57 -11.50
CA ALA A 97 -8.13 -19.25 -10.20
C ALA A 97 -7.17 -20.45 -10.20
N ASN A 98 -7.08 -21.18 -11.34
CA ASN A 98 -6.18 -22.31 -11.50
C ASN A 98 -4.71 -21.92 -11.34
N ILE A 99 -4.22 -20.91 -12.05
CA ILE A 99 -2.82 -20.49 -11.93
C ILE A 99 -2.51 -19.96 -10.53
N MET A 100 -3.43 -19.21 -9.93
CA MET A 100 -3.26 -18.70 -8.56
C MET A 100 -3.17 -19.84 -7.55
N ALA A 101 -3.99 -20.89 -7.70
CA ALA A 101 -3.92 -22.10 -6.86
C ALA A 101 -2.58 -22.84 -7.05
N LYS A 102 -2.13 -23.06 -8.30
CA LYS A 102 -0.83 -23.65 -8.60
C LYS A 102 0.31 -22.88 -7.94
N MET A 103 0.35 -21.56 -8.10
CA MET A 103 1.36 -20.70 -7.49
C MET A 103 1.33 -20.75 -5.96
N ALA A 104 0.14 -20.75 -5.34
CA ALA A 104 -0.01 -20.82 -3.90
C ALA A 104 0.50 -22.14 -3.33
N CYS A 105 0.30 -23.25 -4.06
CA CYS A 105 0.71 -24.61 -3.67
C CYS A 105 2.10 -25.00 -4.18
N GLY A 106 2.76 -24.21 -5.04
CA GLY A 106 4.07 -24.54 -5.62
C GLY A 106 4.02 -25.63 -6.71
N ILE A 107 2.88 -25.76 -7.43
CA ILE A 107 2.73 -26.73 -8.52
C ILE A 107 3.36 -26.14 -9.78
N ALA A 108 4.27 -26.91 -10.41
CA ALA A 108 5.03 -26.54 -11.60
C ALA A 108 4.92 -27.66 -12.66
N ASP A 109 3.72 -27.78 -13.25
CA ASP A 109 3.35 -28.88 -14.16
C ASP A 109 3.19 -28.42 -15.63
N ASP A 110 3.44 -27.14 -15.91
CA ASP A 110 3.46 -26.56 -17.24
C ASP A 110 4.55 -25.48 -17.35
N MET A 111 4.80 -25.00 -18.58
CA MET A 111 5.84 -24.00 -18.86
C MET A 111 5.67 -22.74 -18.02
N LEU A 112 4.44 -22.23 -17.86
CA LEU A 112 4.18 -21.01 -17.11
C LEU A 112 4.45 -21.20 -15.62
N SER A 113 3.87 -22.23 -15.01
CA SER A 113 4.02 -22.50 -13.58
C SER A 113 5.47 -22.82 -13.20
N THR A 114 6.20 -23.52 -14.07
CA THR A 114 7.63 -23.81 -13.89
C THR A 114 8.47 -22.54 -13.94
N THR A 115 8.23 -21.66 -14.92
CA THR A 115 8.96 -20.39 -15.06
C THR A 115 8.68 -19.45 -13.88
N VAL A 116 7.41 -19.38 -13.43
CA VAL A 116 7.02 -18.60 -12.25
C VAL A 116 7.73 -19.09 -10.98
N LEU A 117 7.86 -20.40 -10.80
CA LEU A 117 8.56 -20.94 -9.62
C LEU A 117 10.07 -20.64 -9.63
N ALA A 118 10.65 -20.48 -10.82
CA ALA A 118 12.09 -20.23 -11.00
C ALA A 118 12.47 -18.73 -10.96
N THR A 119 11.52 -17.83 -11.17
CA THR A 119 11.82 -16.40 -11.27
C THR A 119 12.07 -15.75 -9.91
N LYS A 120 12.96 -14.74 -9.90
CA LYS A 120 13.17 -13.81 -8.77
C LYS A 120 12.59 -12.41 -9.04
N ALA A 121 12.05 -12.21 -10.23
CA ALA A 121 11.43 -10.93 -10.60
C ALA A 121 10.16 -10.67 -9.77
N PRO A 122 9.81 -9.41 -9.52
CA PRO A 122 8.51 -9.06 -8.97
C PRO A 122 7.37 -9.68 -9.77
N LEU A 123 6.42 -10.32 -9.07
CA LEU A 123 5.26 -10.98 -9.67
C LEU A 123 4.04 -10.08 -9.61
N LEU A 124 3.33 -9.93 -10.74
CA LEU A 124 2.06 -9.21 -10.83
C LEU A 124 0.97 -10.13 -11.39
N LEU A 125 -0.15 -10.22 -10.69
CA LEU A 125 -1.32 -10.96 -11.16
C LEU A 125 -2.46 -10.01 -11.50
N ALA A 126 -3.10 -10.22 -12.65
CA ALA A 126 -4.35 -9.59 -13.04
C ALA A 126 -5.48 -10.62 -13.01
N PRO A 127 -6.18 -10.82 -11.87
CA PRO A 127 -7.19 -11.85 -11.73
C PRO A 127 -8.36 -11.65 -12.69
N ALA A 128 -8.84 -12.77 -13.27
CA ALA A 128 -10.00 -12.78 -14.14
C ALA A 128 -10.76 -14.10 -13.98
N MET A 129 -11.99 -14.02 -13.44
CA MET A 129 -12.84 -15.17 -13.20
C MET A 129 -14.29 -14.75 -12.91
N ASN A 130 -15.21 -15.70 -12.87
CA ASN A 130 -16.58 -15.47 -12.38
C ASN A 130 -16.56 -15.03 -10.90
N THR A 131 -17.57 -14.24 -10.49
CA THR A 131 -17.70 -13.72 -9.12
C THR A 131 -17.73 -14.84 -8.08
N GLY A 132 -18.46 -15.94 -8.34
CA GLY A 132 -18.51 -17.07 -7.41
C GLY A 132 -17.14 -17.74 -7.23
N MET A 133 -16.34 -17.85 -8.30
CA MET A 133 -14.96 -18.33 -8.21
C MET A 133 -14.06 -17.36 -7.43
N TRP A 134 -14.23 -16.06 -7.63
CA TRP A 134 -13.44 -15.06 -6.91
C TRP A 134 -13.75 -15.06 -5.42
N THR A 135 -15.03 -15.11 -5.04
CA THR A 135 -15.47 -15.08 -3.63
C THR A 135 -15.31 -16.40 -2.92
N ALA A 136 -15.01 -17.49 -3.62
CA ALA A 136 -14.78 -18.79 -3.00
C ALA A 136 -13.68 -18.72 -1.94
N ALA A 137 -13.92 -19.30 -0.76
CA ALA A 137 -13.01 -19.22 0.39
C ALA A 137 -11.59 -19.70 0.04
N VAL A 138 -11.47 -20.79 -0.75
CA VAL A 138 -10.17 -21.31 -1.19
C VAL A 138 -9.44 -20.33 -2.11
N THR A 139 -10.14 -19.62 -2.99
CA THR A 139 -9.54 -18.61 -3.85
C THR A 139 -9.02 -17.43 -3.02
N GLN A 140 -9.81 -16.96 -2.06
CA GLN A 140 -9.39 -15.88 -1.16
C GLN A 140 -8.21 -16.29 -0.28
N GLN A 141 -8.16 -17.53 0.17
CA GLN A 141 -7.00 -18.08 0.90
C GLN A 141 -5.74 -18.09 0.02
N ASN A 142 -5.84 -18.52 -1.24
CA ASN A 142 -4.73 -18.48 -2.19
C ASN A 142 -4.25 -17.03 -2.43
N VAL A 143 -5.17 -16.09 -2.57
CA VAL A 143 -4.84 -14.65 -2.71
C VAL A 143 -4.05 -14.14 -1.50
N GLN A 144 -4.48 -14.48 -0.27
CA GLN A 144 -3.76 -14.08 0.95
C GLN A 144 -2.37 -14.71 1.00
N THR A 145 -2.25 -16.00 0.67
CA THR A 145 -0.96 -16.69 0.62
C THR A 145 0.00 -16.04 -0.38
N LEU A 146 -0.48 -15.68 -1.58
CA LEU A 146 0.33 -15.04 -2.61
C LEU A 146 0.73 -13.62 -2.21
N LYS A 147 -0.21 -12.84 -1.63
CA LYS A 147 0.11 -11.51 -1.09
C LYS A 147 1.16 -11.56 0.02
N ALA A 148 1.07 -12.53 0.93
CA ALA A 148 2.07 -12.73 1.98
C ALA A 148 3.46 -13.08 1.43
N ARG A 149 3.54 -13.66 0.23
CA ARG A 149 4.79 -13.94 -0.49
C ARG A 149 5.29 -12.76 -1.35
N GLY A 150 4.65 -11.58 -1.27
CA GLY A 150 5.04 -10.39 -2.00
C GLY A 150 4.52 -10.32 -3.45
N VAL A 151 3.54 -11.14 -3.82
CA VAL A 151 2.92 -11.06 -5.16
C VAL A 151 1.98 -9.85 -5.22
N HIS A 152 2.16 -9.02 -6.24
CA HIS A 152 1.33 -7.86 -6.51
C HIS A 152 0.06 -8.24 -7.27
N PHE A 153 -1.01 -7.46 -7.09
CA PHE A 153 -2.30 -7.68 -7.72
C PHE A 153 -2.81 -6.41 -8.39
N ALA A 154 -3.21 -6.51 -9.66
CA ALA A 154 -3.96 -5.49 -10.39
C ALA A 154 -5.41 -5.96 -10.54
N GLY A 155 -6.28 -5.50 -9.66
CA GLY A 155 -7.68 -5.92 -9.59
C GLY A 155 -7.91 -7.19 -8.75
N PRO A 156 -9.01 -7.95 -9.01
CA PRO A 156 -10.00 -7.72 -10.08
C PRO A 156 -10.91 -6.53 -9.78
N GLU A 157 -11.55 -5.99 -10.82
CA GLU A 157 -12.56 -4.96 -10.71
C GLU A 157 -13.96 -5.55 -10.56
N ALA A 158 -14.89 -4.73 -10.06
CA ALA A 158 -16.30 -5.03 -10.10
C ALA A 158 -16.91 -4.54 -11.42
N GLY A 159 -17.84 -5.29 -11.99
CA GLY A 159 -18.52 -4.91 -13.21
C GLY A 159 -19.26 -6.05 -13.87
N PHE A 160 -19.73 -5.81 -15.10
CA PHE A 160 -20.41 -6.81 -15.90
C PHE A 160 -19.40 -7.85 -16.42
N LEU A 161 -19.70 -9.12 -16.22
CA LEU A 161 -18.89 -10.27 -16.60
C LEU A 161 -19.43 -10.93 -17.87
N ALA A 162 -18.57 -11.64 -18.59
CA ALA A 162 -18.95 -12.32 -19.84
C ALA A 162 -20.05 -13.40 -19.66
N CYS A 163 -20.25 -13.89 -18.44
CA CYS A 163 -21.34 -14.82 -18.12
C CYS A 163 -22.70 -14.14 -17.86
N GLY A 164 -22.77 -12.80 -17.95
CA GLY A 164 -23.99 -12.04 -17.68
C GLY A 164 -24.15 -11.58 -16.22
N ASP A 165 -23.30 -12.02 -15.31
CA ASP A 165 -23.31 -11.62 -13.91
C ASP A 165 -22.68 -10.23 -13.73
N THR A 166 -23.07 -9.55 -12.63
CA THR A 166 -22.41 -8.31 -12.18
C THR A 166 -21.79 -8.56 -10.82
N GLY A 167 -20.49 -8.26 -10.69
CA GLY A 167 -19.75 -8.46 -9.43
C GLY A 167 -18.24 -8.34 -9.59
N ALA A 168 -17.53 -8.67 -8.52
CA ALA A 168 -16.05 -8.73 -8.54
C ALA A 168 -15.56 -9.95 -9.30
N GLY A 169 -14.50 -9.79 -10.11
CA GLY A 169 -13.91 -10.89 -10.90
C GLY A 169 -13.49 -10.47 -12.30
N ARG A 170 -13.87 -9.25 -12.73
CA ARG A 170 -13.47 -8.69 -14.01
C ARG A 170 -12.01 -8.31 -14.01
N MET A 171 -11.24 -8.74 -15.01
CA MET A 171 -9.87 -8.30 -15.18
C MET A 171 -9.81 -6.78 -15.36
N SER A 172 -8.92 -6.14 -14.63
CA SER A 172 -8.65 -4.69 -14.77
C SER A 172 -8.36 -4.30 -16.20
N GLU A 173 -8.58 -3.03 -16.53
CA GLU A 173 -8.32 -2.55 -17.87
C GLU A 173 -6.82 -2.62 -18.21
N PRO A 174 -6.46 -2.86 -19.48
CA PRO A 174 -5.07 -3.00 -19.91
C PRO A 174 -4.18 -1.85 -19.46
N GLU A 175 -4.70 -0.63 -19.47
CA GLU A 175 -3.98 0.55 -19.02
C GLU A 175 -3.58 0.47 -17.53
N THR A 176 -4.51 0.07 -16.66
CA THR A 176 -4.25 -0.13 -15.22
C THR A 176 -3.17 -1.18 -15.00
N ILE A 177 -3.22 -2.29 -15.76
CA ILE A 177 -2.23 -3.37 -15.65
C ILE A 177 -0.86 -2.90 -16.14
N VAL A 178 -0.79 -2.17 -17.25
CA VAL A 178 0.46 -1.60 -17.77
C VAL A 178 1.06 -0.60 -16.78
N CYS A 179 0.25 0.27 -16.18
CA CYS A 179 0.71 1.19 -15.12
C CYS A 179 1.30 0.43 -13.93
N ALA A 180 0.68 -0.68 -13.50
CA ALA A 180 1.20 -1.52 -12.43
C ALA A 180 2.53 -2.19 -12.81
N ILE A 181 2.66 -2.70 -14.04
CA ILE A 181 3.92 -3.26 -14.55
C ILE A 181 5.02 -2.19 -14.57
N VAL A 182 4.74 -1.00 -15.11
CA VAL A 182 5.71 0.10 -15.19
C VAL A 182 6.17 0.55 -13.79
N SER A 183 5.26 0.59 -12.82
CA SER A 183 5.60 0.91 -11.43
C SER A 183 6.55 -0.12 -10.80
N LEU A 184 6.47 -1.38 -11.19
CA LEU A 184 7.39 -2.43 -10.75
C LEU A 184 8.73 -2.40 -11.51
N LEU A 185 8.72 -2.02 -12.80
CA LEU A 185 9.94 -1.85 -13.61
C LEU A 185 10.81 -0.68 -13.13
N CYS A 186 10.16 0.40 -12.69
CA CYS A 186 10.81 1.61 -12.22
C CYS A 186 10.23 2.03 -10.87
N PRO A 187 10.57 1.33 -9.77
CA PRO A 187 10.13 1.74 -8.45
C PRO A 187 10.71 3.14 -8.15
N LYS A 188 9.83 4.08 -7.77
CA LYS A 188 10.27 5.39 -7.30
C LYS A 188 11.28 5.21 -6.16
N ARG A 189 12.45 5.83 -6.26
CA ARG A 189 13.46 5.86 -5.18
C ARG A 189 13.78 7.29 -4.75
N ASP A 190 12.80 8.15 -4.83
CA ASP A 190 12.89 9.58 -4.58
C ASP A 190 12.98 9.94 -3.08
N PHE A 191 12.79 8.95 -2.21
CA PHE A 191 13.11 9.03 -0.77
C PHE A 191 14.46 8.39 -0.41
N ALA A 192 15.26 7.96 -1.40
CA ALA A 192 16.56 7.39 -1.11
C ALA A 192 17.46 8.36 -0.33
N GLY A 193 18.07 7.86 0.76
CA GLY A 193 18.88 8.66 1.66
C GLY A 193 18.12 9.54 2.65
N LEU A 194 16.77 9.53 2.64
CA LEU A 194 15.95 10.24 3.62
C LEU A 194 15.62 9.34 4.81
N ARG A 195 15.66 9.92 6.01
CA ARG A 195 15.20 9.31 7.25
C ARG A 195 13.78 9.79 7.56
N VAL A 196 12.85 8.87 7.67
CA VAL A 196 11.42 9.15 7.86
C VAL A 196 10.95 8.53 9.16
N LEU A 197 10.42 9.35 10.06
CA LEU A 197 9.72 8.91 11.25
C LEU A 197 8.22 8.92 11.01
N VAL A 198 7.55 7.80 11.29
CA VAL A 198 6.09 7.70 11.24
C VAL A 198 5.56 7.26 12.58
N THR A 199 4.54 7.96 13.12
CA THR A 199 3.82 7.46 14.29
C THR A 199 2.56 6.73 13.87
N ALA A 200 2.15 5.68 14.59
CA ALA A 200 0.99 4.85 14.23
C ALA A 200 0.20 4.36 15.45
N GLY A 201 -1.09 4.09 15.27
CA GLY A 201 -1.96 3.52 16.31
C GLY A 201 -2.42 4.53 17.33
N ALA A 202 -3.02 4.05 18.42
CA ALA A 202 -3.52 4.86 19.52
C ALA A 202 -2.67 4.66 20.79
N THR A 203 -2.61 5.68 21.64
CA THR A 203 -2.09 5.53 23.00
C THR A 203 -3.14 4.96 23.95
N ARG A 204 -2.70 4.42 25.06
CA ARG A 204 -3.55 3.91 26.14
C ARG A 204 -3.18 4.60 27.43
N GLU A 205 -4.13 5.32 27.98
CA GLU A 205 -3.97 5.96 29.28
C GLU A 205 -4.58 5.08 30.35
N ARG A 206 -3.75 4.49 31.20
CA ARG A 206 -4.22 3.53 32.19
C ARG A 206 -4.86 4.20 33.39
N LEU A 207 -6.06 3.72 33.76
CA LEU A 207 -6.69 3.99 35.03
C LEU A 207 -6.15 3.03 36.09
N ASP A 208 -6.04 1.74 35.74
CA ASP A 208 -5.51 0.66 36.58
C ASP A 208 -4.96 -0.47 35.66
N PRO A 209 -4.38 -1.57 36.17
CA PRO A 209 -3.85 -2.65 35.32
C PRO A 209 -4.84 -3.29 34.33
N VAL A 210 -6.16 -3.04 34.50
CA VAL A 210 -7.20 -3.67 33.70
C VAL A 210 -7.90 -2.70 32.75
N ARG A 211 -8.02 -1.41 33.13
CA ARG A 211 -8.84 -0.41 32.41
C ARG A 211 -7.97 0.75 31.92
N TYR A 212 -8.27 1.20 30.73
CA TYR A 212 -7.59 2.34 30.10
C TYR A 212 -8.57 3.13 29.21
N MET A 213 -8.23 4.39 28.97
CA MET A 213 -8.82 5.25 27.94
C MET A 213 -7.94 5.22 26.70
N THR A 214 -8.55 5.26 25.53
CA THR A 214 -7.85 5.23 24.24
C THR A 214 -8.71 5.84 23.15
N ASN A 215 -8.09 6.23 22.06
CA ASN A 215 -8.77 6.66 20.83
C ASN A 215 -8.97 5.48 19.88
N ASP A 216 -9.96 5.58 18.99
CA ASP A 216 -10.13 4.64 17.89
C ASP A 216 -9.02 4.87 16.86
N SER A 217 -8.10 3.93 16.74
CA SER A 217 -7.08 3.91 15.69
C SER A 217 -6.54 2.50 15.51
N SER A 218 -6.61 2.01 14.28
CA SER A 218 -6.06 0.70 13.90
C SER A 218 -4.58 0.70 13.56
N GLY A 219 -3.98 1.88 13.32
CA GLY A 219 -2.62 2.04 12.81
C GLY A 219 -2.47 1.86 11.29
N LYS A 220 -3.54 1.52 10.55
CA LYS A 220 -3.50 1.25 9.11
C LYS A 220 -2.87 2.38 8.29
N MET A 221 -3.22 3.65 8.57
CA MET A 221 -2.70 4.79 7.81
C MET A 221 -1.21 5.00 8.05
N GLY A 222 -0.77 4.95 9.32
CA GLY A 222 0.64 5.07 9.67
C GLY A 222 1.49 3.95 9.04
N PHE A 223 1.00 2.71 9.06
CA PHE A 223 1.70 1.61 8.41
C PHE A 223 1.71 1.70 6.89
N ALA A 224 0.63 2.19 6.26
CA ALA A 224 0.62 2.43 4.80
C ALA A 224 1.66 3.50 4.40
N LEU A 225 1.80 4.58 5.17
CA LEU A 225 2.82 5.61 4.97
C LEU A 225 4.24 5.06 5.15
N ALA A 226 4.46 4.26 6.18
CA ALA A 226 5.74 3.64 6.44
C ALA A 226 6.15 2.66 5.32
N GLU A 227 5.21 1.83 4.85
CA GLU A 227 5.42 0.91 3.72
C GLU A 227 5.74 1.68 2.43
N ALA A 228 4.96 2.72 2.11
CA ALA A 228 5.16 3.54 0.92
C ALA A 228 6.51 4.27 0.95
N ALA A 229 6.88 4.90 2.08
CA ALA A 229 8.17 5.58 2.23
C ALA A 229 9.35 4.60 2.07
N LYS A 230 9.27 3.40 2.67
CA LYS A 230 10.28 2.33 2.52
C LYS A 230 10.41 1.89 1.06
N ASN A 231 9.27 1.65 0.37
CA ASN A 231 9.26 1.24 -1.04
C ASN A 231 9.89 2.31 -1.94
N ARG A 232 9.81 3.59 -1.54
CA ARG A 232 10.46 4.73 -2.21
C ARG A 232 11.90 4.95 -1.76
N GLY A 233 12.47 4.06 -0.96
CA GLY A 233 13.89 4.01 -0.60
C GLY A 233 14.28 4.75 0.67
N ALA A 234 13.31 5.20 1.49
CA ALA A 234 13.58 5.83 2.78
C ALA A 234 14.12 4.84 3.81
N GLN A 235 14.90 5.35 4.76
CA GLN A 235 15.14 4.70 6.05
C GLN A 235 13.99 5.06 6.98
N VAL A 236 13.11 4.09 7.28
CA VAL A 236 11.88 4.33 8.02
C VAL A 236 11.99 3.80 9.44
N THR A 237 11.67 4.64 10.40
CA THR A 237 11.45 4.28 11.80
C THR A 237 9.98 4.51 12.15
N VAL A 238 9.32 3.53 12.75
CA VAL A 238 7.94 3.66 13.22
C VAL A 238 7.90 3.66 14.74
N ILE A 239 7.23 4.63 15.34
CA ILE A 239 6.86 4.61 16.76
C ILE A 239 5.36 4.33 16.82
N ALA A 240 5.00 3.18 17.40
CA ALA A 240 3.63 2.70 17.38
C ALA A 240 3.07 2.43 18.77
N GLY A 241 1.91 3.00 19.04
CA GLY A 241 1.07 2.63 20.17
C GLY A 241 0.33 1.31 19.92
N SER A 242 -0.90 1.22 20.40
CA SER A 242 -1.79 0.07 20.16
C SER A 242 -2.25 0.05 18.70
N THR A 243 -2.07 -1.07 18.02
CA THR A 243 -2.48 -1.26 16.62
C THR A 243 -3.17 -2.60 16.43
N THR A 244 -4.17 -2.67 15.56
CA THR A 244 -4.81 -3.92 15.10
C THR A 244 -4.38 -4.30 13.69
N ALA A 245 -3.83 -3.36 12.93
CA ALA A 245 -3.29 -3.62 11.60
C ALA A 245 -2.02 -4.48 11.68
N PRO A 246 -1.80 -5.36 10.68
CA PRO A 246 -0.56 -6.12 10.59
C PRO A 246 0.64 -5.18 10.40
N VAL A 247 1.73 -5.54 11.04
CA VAL A 247 3.00 -4.81 10.94
C VAL A 247 3.62 -5.06 9.57
N PRO A 248 4.04 -4.01 8.84
CA PRO A 248 4.76 -4.19 7.58
C PRO A 248 6.14 -4.83 7.79
N ASP A 249 6.52 -5.73 6.89
CA ASP A 249 7.80 -6.43 6.97
C ASP A 249 9.01 -5.49 6.82
N GLY A 250 10.06 -5.77 7.62
CA GLY A 250 11.36 -5.11 7.51
C GLY A 250 11.31 -3.60 7.76
N ILE A 251 10.44 -3.14 8.62
CA ILE A 251 10.41 -1.79 9.19
C ILE A 251 10.78 -1.87 10.66
N ASP A 252 11.66 -0.97 11.11
CA ASP A 252 12.02 -0.84 12.51
C ASP A 252 10.86 -0.20 13.30
N ILE A 253 10.31 -0.93 14.28
CA ILE A 253 9.15 -0.49 15.07
C ILE A 253 9.49 -0.44 16.56
N ARG A 254 9.43 0.76 17.11
CA ARG A 254 9.47 1.00 18.56
C ARG A 254 8.04 1.05 19.10
N ARG A 255 7.70 0.16 20.04
CA ARG A 255 6.39 0.13 20.70
C ARG A 255 6.38 1.05 21.92
N VAL A 256 5.26 1.76 22.09
CA VAL A 256 4.96 2.64 23.22
C VAL A 256 3.55 2.36 23.71
N GLU A 257 3.23 2.76 24.95
CA GLU A 257 1.90 2.55 25.50
C GLU A 257 1.15 3.87 25.70
N SER A 258 1.69 4.78 26.49
CA SER A 258 1.05 6.05 26.82
C SER A 258 1.40 7.19 25.86
N THR A 259 0.68 8.31 25.95
CA THR A 259 1.02 9.54 25.22
C THR A 259 2.35 10.11 25.70
N GLN A 260 2.69 9.94 26.98
CA GLN A 260 4.00 10.38 27.50
C GLN A 260 5.13 9.54 26.88
N ASP A 261 4.98 8.21 26.80
CA ASP A 261 5.99 7.36 26.16
C ASP A 261 6.16 7.72 24.67
N LEU A 262 5.04 8.03 24.00
CA LEU A 262 5.05 8.46 22.60
C LEU A 262 5.75 9.81 22.46
N PHE A 263 5.46 10.76 23.34
CA PHE A 263 6.10 12.08 23.39
C PHE A 263 7.62 11.95 23.55
N ASP A 264 8.07 11.19 24.54
CA ASP A 264 9.51 11.00 24.81
C ASP A 264 10.22 10.31 23.66
N ALA A 265 9.58 9.28 23.07
CA ALA A 265 10.13 8.57 21.95
C ALA A 265 10.23 9.44 20.68
N VAL A 266 9.19 10.22 20.39
CA VAL A 266 9.15 11.08 19.19
C VAL A 266 10.12 12.25 19.34
N THR A 267 10.10 12.96 20.45
CA THR A 267 10.98 14.12 20.69
C THR A 267 12.46 13.75 20.72
N THR A 268 12.80 12.56 21.18
CA THR A 268 14.17 12.02 21.13
C THR A 268 14.60 11.65 19.72
N THR A 269 13.69 11.12 18.90
CA THR A 269 14.02 10.59 17.55
C THR A 269 13.92 11.66 16.45
N ALA A 270 12.95 12.56 16.55
CA ALA A 270 12.64 13.56 15.52
C ALA A 270 13.82 14.45 15.09
N PRO A 271 14.75 14.88 15.99
CA PRO A 271 15.88 15.72 15.58
C PRO A 271 16.79 15.11 14.52
N ASP A 272 16.81 13.79 14.40
CA ASP A 272 17.64 13.07 13.43
C ASP A 272 16.90 12.71 12.14
N MET A 273 15.64 13.09 12.00
CA MET A 273 14.80 12.74 10.86
C MET A 273 14.69 13.87 9.85
N ASP A 274 14.59 13.52 8.57
CA ASP A 274 14.32 14.47 7.49
C ASP A 274 12.84 14.77 7.34
N VAL A 275 12.00 13.77 7.65
CA VAL A 275 10.53 13.86 7.59
C VAL A 275 9.95 13.22 8.83
N VAL A 276 9.00 13.90 9.48
CA VAL A 276 8.24 13.38 10.61
C VAL A 276 6.75 13.39 10.25
N ILE A 277 6.11 12.23 10.28
CA ILE A 277 4.69 12.06 9.94
C ILE A 277 3.95 11.56 11.18
N GLN A 278 3.13 12.40 11.75
CA GLN A 278 2.38 12.09 12.97
C GLN A 278 0.98 11.57 12.64
N ALA A 279 0.88 10.27 12.32
CA ALA A 279 -0.37 9.58 11.99
C ALA A 279 -0.96 8.76 13.15
N ALA A 280 -0.34 8.79 14.33
CA ALA A 280 -0.90 8.22 15.55
C ALA A 280 -2.08 9.07 16.06
N ALA A 281 -2.92 8.46 16.89
CA ALA A 281 -4.02 9.11 17.60
C ALA A 281 -3.72 9.10 19.12
N PRO A 282 -2.86 9.99 19.61
CA PRO A 282 -2.60 10.13 21.04
C PRO A 282 -3.86 10.62 21.76
N ALA A 283 -4.06 10.19 23.00
CA ALA A 283 -5.12 10.73 23.86
C ALA A 283 -4.79 12.15 24.29
N ASP A 284 -5.76 13.06 24.22
CA ASP A 284 -5.59 14.46 24.67
C ASP A 284 -5.45 14.56 26.19
N TYR A 285 -6.06 13.60 26.91
CA TYR A 285 -6.09 13.57 28.37
C TYR A 285 -5.59 12.23 28.90
N ARG A 286 -5.06 12.23 30.14
CA ARG A 286 -4.74 11.06 30.95
C ARG A 286 -5.39 11.16 32.32
N PHE A 287 -5.49 10.05 33.04
CA PHE A 287 -5.94 10.06 34.41
C PHE A 287 -4.92 10.77 35.33
N ALA A 288 -5.40 11.69 36.17
CA ALA A 288 -4.56 12.37 37.17
C ALA A 288 -3.98 11.37 38.18
N VAL A 289 -4.72 10.30 38.48
CA VAL A 289 -4.31 9.22 39.37
C VAL A 289 -4.44 7.87 38.70
N THR A 290 -3.36 7.11 38.68
CA THR A 290 -3.33 5.70 38.21
C THR A 290 -3.30 4.78 39.43
N TYR A 291 -4.20 3.81 39.46
CA TYR A 291 -4.27 2.85 40.55
C TYR A 291 -3.35 1.65 40.30
N PRO A 292 -2.50 1.24 41.28
CA PRO A 292 -1.59 0.09 41.11
C PRO A 292 -2.31 -1.25 41.10
N GLN A 293 -3.56 -1.30 41.57
CA GLN A 293 -4.43 -2.46 41.56
C GLN A 293 -5.80 -2.12 40.95
N LYS A 294 -6.51 -3.14 40.46
CA LYS A 294 -7.86 -2.96 39.92
C LYS A 294 -8.78 -2.26 40.92
N HIS A 295 -9.23 -1.07 40.62
CA HIS A 295 -10.18 -0.32 41.43
C HIS A 295 -11.53 -1.07 41.46
N LYS A 296 -11.95 -1.52 42.65
CA LYS A 296 -13.20 -2.27 42.83
C LYS A 296 -14.38 -1.32 43.02
N LYS A 297 -15.59 -1.78 42.66
CA LYS A 297 -16.84 -1.05 42.95
C LYS A 297 -17.02 -0.95 44.47
N ALA A 298 -17.40 0.24 44.95
CA ALA A 298 -17.69 0.49 46.34
C ALA A 298 -19.07 -0.11 46.76
N HIS A 299 -19.97 -0.38 45.79
CA HIS A 299 -21.33 -0.85 46.02
C HIS A 299 -22.24 0.09 46.88
N ASP A 300 -21.88 1.37 46.92
CA ASP A 300 -22.57 2.43 47.67
C ASP A 300 -23.57 3.25 46.76
N GLY A 301 -23.69 2.87 45.49
CA GLY A 301 -24.53 3.56 44.51
C GLY A 301 -24.02 4.93 44.06
N GLN A 302 -22.88 5.37 44.59
CA GLN A 302 -22.31 6.66 44.19
C GLN A 302 -21.51 6.58 42.86
N PRO A 303 -21.54 7.66 42.07
CA PRO A 303 -20.72 7.75 40.86
C PRO A 303 -19.25 7.69 41.20
N PHE A 304 -18.46 6.93 40.41
CA PHE A 304 -17.00 6.97 40.47
C PHE A 304 -16.52 8.13 39.61
N VAL A 305 -16.02 9.19 40.24
CA VAL A 305 -15.49 10.39 39.57
C VAL A 305 -13.99 10.20 39.33
N VAL A 306 -13.54 10.48 38.13
CA VAL A 306 -12.12 10.48 37.75
C VAL A 306 -11.72 11.88 37.30
N GLU A 307 -10.58 12.32 37.75
CA GLU A 307 -9.95 13.57 37.31
C GLU A 307 -9.05 13.28 36.10
N LEU A 308 -9.15 14.12 35.06
CA LEU A 308 -8.33 14.05 33.86
C LEU A 308 -7.43 15.27 33.78
N VAL A 309 -6.18 15.07 33.39
CA VAL A 309 -5.19 16.11 33.11
C VAL A 309 -4.73 16.02 31.66
N GLU A 310 -4.38 17.16 31.07
CA GLU A 310 -3.92 17.23 29.67
C GLU A 310 -2.61 16.45 29.46
N ASN A 311 -2.52 15.82 28.33
CA ASN A 311 -1.29 15.21 27.82
C ASN A 311 -0.43 16.23 27.07
N PRO A 312 0.91 16.00 26.97
CA PRO A 312 1.77 16.88 26.21
C PRO A 312 1.43 16.85 24.71
N ASP A 313 1.49 18.02 24.06
CA ASP A 313 1.27 18.15 22.61
C ASP A 313 2.55 17.79 21.85
N ILE A 314 2.57 16.57 21.30
CA ILE A 314 3.72 16.03 20.56
C ILE A 314 4.00 16.84 19.31
N ALA A 315 2.95 17.21 18.56
CA ALA A 315 3.09 17.96 17.31
C ALA A 315 3.64 19.37 17.54
N ALA A 316 3.15 20.06 18.57
CA ALA A 316 3.66 21.37 18.95
C ALA A 316 5.13 21.30 19.40
N ALA A 317 5.50 20.30 20.21
CA ALA A 317 6.88 20.14 20.67
C ALA A 317 7.86 19.87 19.49
N VAL A 318 7.50 18.97 18.57
CA VAL A 318 8.32 18.69 17.38
C VAL A 318 8.39 19.91 16.45
N GLY A 319 7.26 20.62 16.25
CA GLY A 319 7.22 21.81 15.42
C GLY A 319 8.09 22.96 15.96
N ALA A 320 8.11 23.15 17.28
CA ALA A 320 8.96 24.16 17.93
C ALA A 320 10.47 23.83 17.83
N ALA A 321 10.82 22.54 17.79
CA ALA A 321 12.20 22.04 17.67
C ALA A 321 12.62 21.73 16.24
N LYS A 322 11.77 21.98 15.25
CA LYS A 322 11.97 21.60 13.84
C LYS A 322 13.23 22.25 13.23
N LYS A 323 14.07 21.44 12.61
CA LYS A 323 15.28 21.90 11.94
C LYS A 323 14.99 22.47 10.54
N PRO A 324 15.83 23.39 10.01
CA PRO A 324 15.73 23.82 8.60
C PRO A 324 15.77 22.63 7.65
N GLY A 325 14.86 22.64 6.66
CA GLY A 325 14.72 21.54 5.68
C GLY A 325 14.00 20.29 6.17
N GLN A 326 13.68 20.18 7.44
CA GLN A 326 12.83 19.11 7.98
C GLN A 326 11.36 19.39 7.64
N VAL A 327 10.62 18.32 7.28
CA VAL A 327 9.18 18.39 7.00
C VAL A 327 8.40 17.71 8.10
N LEU A 328 7.42 18.41 8.66
CA LEU A 328 6.51 17.91 9.69
C LEU A 328 5.09 17.80 9.14
N VAL A 329 4.54 16.59 9.15
CA VAL A 329 3.18 16.27 8.71
C VAL A 329 2.32 15.90 9.91
N GLY A 330 1.18 16.57 10.06
CA GLY A 330 0.17 16.25 11.06
C GLY A 330 -1.09 15.65 10.44
N PHE A 331 -1.87 14.97 11.26
CA PHE A 331 -3.21 14.49 10.91
C PHE A 331 -4.26 15.17 11.78
N ALA A 332 -5.41 15.46 11.19
CA ALA A 332 -6.59 15.94 11.89
C ALA A 332 -7.79 15.10 11.50
N ALA A 333 -8.49 14.58 12.49
CA ALA A 333 -9.81 13.97 12.35
C ALA A 333 -10.80 14.91 13.04
N GLU A 334 -11.62 15.57 12.27
CA GLU A 334 -12.53 16.62 12.74
C GLU A 334 -13.95 16.26 12.34
N THR A 335 -14.93 16.71 13.11
CA THR A 335 -16.36 16.52 12.83
C THR A 335 -17.07 17.86 12.55
N GLU A 336 -16.46 18.98 12.97
CA GLU A 336 -17.02 20.32 12.81
C GLU A 336 -15.91 21.33 12.48
N ASN A 337 -16.24 22.38 11.71
CA ASN A 337 -15.34 23.47 11.33
C ASN A 337 -13.97 22.97 10.78
N LEU A 338 -14.04 21.93 9.96
CA LEU A 338 -12.91 21.12 9.48
C LEU A 338 -11.72 21.95 9.02
N LEU A 339 -11.93 22.86 8.06
CA LEU A 339 -10.84 23.66 7.46
C LEU A 339 -10.26 24.67 8.45
N GLN A 340 -11.12 25.36 9.22
CA GLN A 340 -10.66 26.36 10.17
C GLN A 340 -9.81 25.74 11.28
N ASN A 341 -10.22 24.59 11.81
CA ASN A 341 -9.46 23.85 12.82
C ASN A 341 -8.14 23.34 12.26
N ALA A 342 -8.12 22.86 10.99
CA ALA A 342 -6.91 22.39 10.33
C ALA A 342 -5.89 23.54 10.14
N HIS A 343 -6.32 24.70 9.63
CA HIS A 343 -5.43 25.86 9.49
C HIS A 343 -4.87 26.35 10.83
N ARG A 344 -5.70 26.42 11.88
CA ARG A 344 -5.22 26.78 13.22
C ARG A 344 -4.16 25.80 13.73
N LYS A 345 -4.36 24.47 13.53
CA LYS A 345 -3.37 23.46 13.91
C LYS A 345 -2.09 23.55 13.08
N LEU A 346 -2.21 23.83 11.77
CA LEU A 346 -1.07 24.02 10.88
C LEU A 346 -0.15 25.13 11.40
N GLU A 347 -0.72 26.29 11.72
CA GLU A 347 0.03 27.45 12.21
C GLU A 347 0.55 27.24 13.63
N SER A 348 -0.32 26.89 14.59
CA SER A 348 0.04 26.81 16.01
C SER A 348 1.05 25.73 16.34
N LYS A 349 1.12 24.65 15.52
CA LYS A 349 2.05 23.53 15.70
C LYS A 349 3.20 23.55 14.68
N HIS A 350 3.33 24.61 13.88
CA HIS A 350 4.36 24.77 12.85
C HIS A 350 4.45 23.59 11.89
N LEU A 351 3.30 23.03 11.49
CA LEU A 351 3.24 21.93 10.53
C LEU A 351 3.53 22.47 9.12
N ASP A 352 4.09 21.63 8.27
CA ASP A 352 4.29 21.92 6.86
C ASP A 352 3.15 21.38 5.99
N LEU A 353 2.51 20.33 6.48
CA LEU A 353 1.36 19.69 5.87
C LEU A 353 0.43 19.17 6.95
N ILE A 354 -0.85 19.37 6.79
CA ILE A 354 -1.88 18.69 7.58
C ILE A 354 -2.77 17.85 6.66
N VAL A 355 -2.99 16.62 7.05
CA VAL A 355 -3.91 15.69 6.39
C VAL A 355 -5.20 15.69 7.17
N LEU A 356 -6.20 16.37 6.62
CA LEU A 356 -7.52 16.48 7.21
C LEU A 356 -8.39 15.32 6.73
N ASN A 357 -8.86 14.49 7.66
CA ASN A 357 -9.77 13.39 7.42
C ASN A 357 -11.19 13.80 7.83
N ASP A 358 -12.13 13.68 6.92
CA ASP A 358 -13.55 13.77 7.24
C ASP A 358 -14.07 12.38 7.66
N VAL A 359 -14.09 12.13 8.97
CA VAL A 359 -14.53 10.83 9.52
C VAL A 359 -16.05 10.66 9.54
N SER A 360 -16.80 11.67 9.16
CA SER A 360 -18.27 11.64 9.10
C SER A 360 -18.80 10.95 7.83
N GLN A 361 -17.97 10.82 6.79
CA GLN A 361 -18.40 10.26 5.52
C GLN A 361 -18.29 8.72 5.46
N PRO A 362 -19.26 8.05 4.80
CA PRO A 362 -19.20 6.60 4.59
C PRO A 362 -17.93 6.19 3.84
N GLY A 363 -17.19 5.22 4.38
CA GLY A 363 -15.95 4.73 3.78
C GLY A 363 -14.69 5.51 4.19
N ALA A 364 -14.83 6.61 4.94
CA ALA A 364 -13.74 7.30 5.61
C ALA A 364 -13.71 6.93 7.10
N GLY A 365 -12.54 6.74 7.69
CA GLY A 365 -12.42 6.49 9.13
C GLY A 365 -11.26 5.58 9.53
N PHE A 366 -11.22 5.24 10.83
CA PHE A 366 -10.05 4.60 11.43
C PHE A 366 -9.90 3.11 11.05
N ASN A 367 -11.00 2.35 10.99
CA ASN A 367 -10.98 0.89 10.85
C ASN A 367 -11.17 0.38 9.41
N VAL A 368 -11.47 1.25 8.45
CA VAL A 368 -11.64 0.93 7.03
C VAL A 368 -10.32 1.03 6.26
N ASP A 369 -10.26 0.42 5.07
CA ASP A 369 -9.07 0.43 4.21
C ASP A 369 -9.01 1.64 3.26
N THR A 370 -10.07 2.45 3.26
CA THR A 370 -10.20 3.66 2.45
C THR A 370 -10.20 4.91 3.32
N ASN A 371 -10.03 6.06 2.68
CA ASN A 371 -10.11 7.37 3.32
C ASN A 371 -10.50 8.46 2.31
N ILE A 372 -11.10 9.54 2.82
CA ILE A 372 -11.32 10.80 2.11
C ILE A 372 -10.49 11.84 2.86
N ALA A 373 -9.63 12.54 2.17
CA ALA A 373 -8.72 13.47 2.84
C ALA A 373 -8.51 14.74 2.04
N THR A 374 -8.28 15.84 2.75
CA THR A 374 -7.79 17.10 2.19
C THR A 374 -6.38 17.35 2.71
N LEU A 375 -5.44 17.55 1.80
CA LEU A 375 -4.07 17.95 2.10
C LEU A 375 -3.99 19.47 2.11
N ILE A 376 -3.55 20.04 3.22
CA ILE A 376 -3.48 21.49 3.44
C ILE A 376 -2.04 21.87 3.79
N THR A 377 -1.44 22.73 3.00
CA THR A 377 -0.17 23.42 3.27
C THR A 377 -0.45 24.88 3.61
N PRO A 378 0.54 25.69 4.03
CA PRO A 378 0.34 27.13 4.20
C PRO A 378 -0.20 27.85 2.95
N ASP A 379 0.17 27.37 1.75
CA ASP A 379 -0.08 28.05 0.47
C ASP A 379 -1.10 27.34 -0.42
N SER A 380 -1.53 26.11 -0.09
CA SER A 380 -2.38 25.31 -0.97
C SER A 380 -3.29 24.35 -0.23
N GLN A 381 -4.38 23.99 -0.90
CA GLN A 381 -5.32 22.96 -0.46
C GLN A 381 -5.65 22.04 -1.63
N THR A 382 -5.59 20.73 -1.41
CA THR A 382 -5.93 19.71 -2.41
C THR A 382 -6.84 18.66 -1.81
N GLU A 383 -8.01 18.50 -2.41
CA GLU A 383 -9.00 17.50 -1.98
C GLU A 383 -8.81 16.19 -2.75
N TYR A 384 -8.83 15.09 -2.03
CA TYR A 384 -8.76 13.74 -2.59
C TYR A 384 -10.08 13.02 -2.34
N PRO A 385 -10.72 12.48 -3.39
CA PRO A 385 -11.92 11.67 -3.24
C PRO A 385 -11.58 10.37 -2.49
N LEU A 386 -12.58 9.51 -2.28
CA LEU A 386 -12.37 8.20 -1.65
C LEU A 386 -11.23 7.43 -2.33
N ARG A 387 -10.16 7.16 -1.57
CA ARG A 387 -8.97 6.44 -1.97
C ARG A 387 -8.65 5.32 -1.00
N THR A 388 -7.92 4.31 -1.43
CA THR A 388 -7.30 3.37 -0.49
C THR A 388 -6.24 4.09 0.34
N LYS A 389 -6.01 3.65 1.58
CA LYS A 389 -4.94 4.22 2.44
C LYS A 389 -3.55 4.11 1.81
N LYS A 390 -3.31 3.09 0.97
CA LYS A 390 -2.06 2.96 0.20
C LYS A 390 -1.92 4.05 -0.86
N GLN A 391 -2.98 4.33 -1.63
CA GLN A 391 -2.97 5.42 -2.61
C GLN A 391 -2.80 6.79 -1.93
N LEU A 392 -3.54 7.03 -0.84
CA LEU A 392 -3.41 8.27 -0.09
C LEU A 392 -2.01 8.44 0.52
N ALA A 393 -1.36 7.36 0.94
CA ALA A 393 0.02 7.41 1.42
C ALA A 393 1.00 7.88 0.33
N GLU A 394 0.83 7.44 -0.92
CA GLU A 394 1.64 7.92 -2.05
C GLU A 394 1.39 9.41 -2.33
N ASP A 395 0.12 9.84 -2.33
CA ASP A 395 -0.25 11.25 -2.54
C ASP A 395 0.37 12.16 -1.45
N ILE A 396 0.34 11.72 -0.18
CA ILE A 396 0.95 12.44 0.95
C ILE A 396 2.46 12.53 0.78
N LEU A 397 3.12 11.44 0.39
CA LEU A 397 4.57 11.44 0.20
C LEU A 397 4.99 12.28 -1.01
N ASP A 398 4.20 12.34 -2.07
CA ASP A 398 4.44 13.26 -3.19
C ASP A 398 4.38 14.72 -2.71
N ALA A 399 3.37 15.10 -1.93
CA ALA A 399 3.26 16.44 -1.33
C ALA A 399 4.46 16.75 -0.40
N VAL A 400 4.91 15.79 0.40
CA VAL A 400 6.11 15.94 1.26
C VAL A 400 7.36 16.25 0.45
N LEU A 401 7.55 15.60 -0.69
CA LEU A 401 8.70 15.88 -1.57
C LEU A 401 8.63 17.29 -2.18
N ASP A 402 7.45 17.73 -2.58
CA ASP A 402 7.28 19.06 -3.17
C ASP A 402 7.54 20.17 -2.13
N ILE A 403 7.04 20.00 -0.90
CA ILE A 403 7.37 20.90 0.22
C ILE A 403 8.89 20.89 0.47
N ARG A 404 9.52 19.73 0.44
CA ARG A 404 10.96 19.60 0.68
C ARG A 404 11.79 20.27 -0.41
N LYS A 405 11.38 20.24 -1.68
CA LYS A 405 12.01 20.97 -2.78
C LYS A 405 11.93 22.47 -2.56
N GLN A 406 10.74 22.97 -2.17
CA GLN A 406 10.54 24.41 -1.88
C GLN A 406 11.42 24.92 -0.72
N LYS A 407 11.61 24.09 0.33
CA LYS A 407 12.48 24.46 1.47
C LYS A 407 13.98 24.44 1.15
N LYS A 408 14.39 23.79 0.04
CA LYS A 408 15.79 23.75 -0.39
C LYS A 408 16.13 24.80 -1.44
N ALA A 409 15.11 25.38 -2.09
CA ALA A 409 15.23 26.47 -3.05
C ALA A 409 15.39 27.82 -2.33
#